data_22bc622f40ca3b56f3d9fed9465a710d
#
_entry.id   22bc622f40ca3b56f3d9fed9465a710d
#
_cell.length_a   1.000
_cell.length_b   1.000
_cell.length_c   1.000
_cell.angle_alpha   90.00
_cell.angle_beta   90.00
_cell.angle_gamma   90.00
#
_symmetry.space_group_name_H-M   'P 1'
#
loop_
_entity.id
_entity.type
_entity.pdbx_description
1 polymer ?
#
loop_
_entity_poly.entity_id
_entity_poly.type
_entity_poly.pdbx_seq_one_letter_code
_entity_poly.pdbx_strand_id
1 'polypeptide(L)'
;MRIYNSAYELMSEMGRDLWEMGLLNSPKTYQNKVIEGNEEMTTKELICKQYCLTSLPDPDKLFIYTGTKDWANEEFKERVSGKQLNPGKAWEINPGMWEEFLVETAEGRKFDYTYAERINRKNGPYDDDGTVLDEVIKLLKQDNDTRKAILPIFTAGDTQYYDGSCRIPCSMYYDFLIRDTGNGKQLNITYHQRSADFVGHFGDDVYLAWCLMEYVAERVGVKPGYL
;
A
#
# COMPACT_ATOMS: atom_id res chain seq x y z
N MET A 1 10.67 -6.20 16.39
CA MET A 1 10.04 -6.64 15.12
C MET A 1 9.67 -8.10 15.27
N ARG A 2 8.45 -8.52 14.94
CA ARG A 2 8.03 -9.93 14.88
C ARG A 2 8.14 -10.44 13.44
N ILE A 3 8.38 -11.73 13.28
CA ILE A 3 8.50 -12.41 11.98
C ILE A 3 7.34 -13.39 11.86
N TYR A 4 6.64 -13.36 10.74
CA TYR A 4 5.50 -14.20 10.43
C TYR A 4 5.74 -14.99 9.15
N ASN A 5 5.17 -16.21 9.09
CA ASN A 5 5.35 -17.13 7.96
C ASN A 5 4.05 -17.35 7.16
N SER A 6 2.97 -16.70 7.54
CA SER A 6 1.68 -16.81 6.88
C SER A 6 0.79 -15.59 7.15
N ALA A 7 -0.23 -15.41 6.31
CA ALA A 7 -1.26 -14.40 6.52
C ALA A 7 -2.06 -14.66 7.80
N TYR A 8 -2.38 -15.93 8.07
CA TYR A 8 -3.11 -16.30 9.29
C TYR A 8 -2.37 -15.89 10.57
N GLU A 9 -1.08 -16.19 10.64
CA GLU A 9 -0.24 -15.83 11.78
C GLU A 9 -0.18 -14.30 11.94
N LEU A 10 0.10 -13.57 10.86
CA LEU A 10 0.14 -12.10 10.85
C LEU A 10 -1.18 -11.49 11.36
N MET A 11 -2.31 -11.86 10.75
CA MET A 11 -3.62 -11.29 11.08
C MET A 11 -4.04 -11.64 12.52
N SER A 12 -3.80 -12.87 12.96
CA SER A 12 -4.16 -13.31 14.31
C SER A 12 -3.35 -12.61 15.40
N GLU A 13 -2.02 -12.50 15.21
CA GLU A 13 -1.14 -11.85 16.19
C GLU A 13 -1.32 -10.35 16.23
N MET A 14 -1.51 -9.69 15.06
CA MET A 14 -1.81 -8.26 15.00
C MET A 14 -3.14 -7.93 15.66
N GLY A 15 -4.19 -8.74 15.40
CA GLY A 15 -5.49 -8.57 16.06
C GLY A 15 -5.40 -8.73 17.56
N ARG A 16 -4.62 -9.71 18.05
CA ARG A 16 -4.37 -9.91 19.47
C ARG A 16 -3.63 -8.70 20.08
N ASP A 17 -2.56 -8.23 19.43
CA ASP A 17 -1.80 -7.09 19.90
C ASP A 17 -2.68 -5.81 19.98
N LEU A 18 -3.54 -5.59 19.00
CA LEU A 18 -4.52 -4.48 19.04
C LEU A 18 -5.49 -4.61 20.20
N TRP A 19 -5.99 -5.82 20.45
CA TRP A 19 -6.93 -6.06 21.53
C TRP A 19 -6.30 -5.87 22.91
N GLU A 20 -5.11 -6.43 23.12
CA GLU A 20 -4.45 -6.49 24.43
C GLU A 20 -3.63 -5.22 24.75
N MET A 21 -2.96 -4.66 23.75
CA MET A 21 -1.97 -3.59 23.93
C MET A 21 -2.32 -2.29 23.18
N GLY A 22 -3.39 -2.27 22.38
CA GLY A 22 -3.79 -1.10 21.64
C GLY A 22 -4.17 0.05 22.57
N LEU A 23 -3.62 1.24 22.31
CA LEU A 23 -3.95 2.46 23.01
C LEU A 23 -5.28 3.00 22.52
N LEU A 24 -6.16 3.40 23.43
CA LEU A 24 -7.41 4.06 23.08
C LEU A 24 -7.13 5.45 22.53
N ASN A 25 -7.73 5.75 21.40
CA ASN A 25 -7.70 7.07 20.78
C ASN A 25 -9.11 7.48 20.33
N SER A 26 -9.48 8.72 20.62
CA SER A 26 -10.74 9.32 20.16
C SER A 26 -10.42 10.42 19.16
N PRO A 27 -10.33 10.08 17.85
CA PRO A 27 -9.91 11.03 16.84
C PRO A 27 -10.97 12.13 16.66
N LYS A 28 -10.52 13.33 16.31
CA LYS A 28 -11.41 14.45 15.99
C LYS A 28 -11.94 14.41 14.57
N THR A 29 -11.22 13.73 13.71
CA THR A 29 -11.57 13.60 12.29
C THR A 29 -11.33 12.18 11.79
N TYR A 30 -12.15 11.75 10.84
CA TYR A 30 -11.98 10.52 10.10
C TYR A 30 -12.23 10.80 8.61
N GLN A 31 -11.28 10.48 7.74
CA GLN A 31 -11.38 10.73 6.30
C GLN A 31 -11.83 12.17 5.97
N ASN A 32 -11.24 13.17 6.64
CA ASN A 32 -11.58 14.59 6.58
C ASN A 32 -12.97 14.98 7.10
N LYS A 33 -13.73 14.03 7.66
CA LYS A 33 -15.02 14.30 8.33
C LYS A 33 -14.80 14.57 9.81
N VAL A 34 -15.45 15.60 10.36
CA VAL A 34 -15.40 15.89 11.81
C VAL A 34 -16.25 14.85 12.55
N ILE A 35 -15.65 14.15 13.49
CA ILE A 35 -16.29 13.12 14.32
C ILE A 35 -16.09 13.36 15.82
N GLU A 36 -15.61 14.55 16.19
CA GLU A 36 -15.34 14.92 17.60
C GLU A 36 -16.57 14.69 18.49
N GLY A 37 -16.37 13.99 19.60
CA GLY A 37 -17.45 13.64 20.53
C GLY A 37 -18.28 12.41 20.14
N ASN A 38 -17.98 11.73 19.06
CA ASN A 38 -18.62 10.46 18.72
C ASN A 38 -17.83 9.29 19.35
N GLU A 39 -18.35 8.76 20.47
CA GLU A 39 -17.71 7.64 21.19
C GLU A 39 -17.64 6.35 20.37
N GLU A 40 -18.57 6.14 19.42
CA GLU A 40 -18.58 4.98 18.52
C GLU A 40 -17.36 4.97 17.56
N MET A 41 -16.71 6.13 17.38
CA MET A 41 -15.52 6.29 16.56
C MET A 41 -14.22 6.18 17.36
N THR A 42 -14.28 5.75 18.62
CA THR A 42 -13.07 5.45 19.40
C THR A 42 -12.35 4.24 18.82
N THR A 43 -11.06 4.39 18.59
CA THR A 43 -10.20 3.36 17.99
C THR A 43 -9.19 2.82 18.99
N LYS A 44 -8.66 1.62 18.72
CA LYS A 44 -7.44 1.13 19.35
C LYS A 44 -6.28 1.21 18.35
N GLU A 45 -5.13 1.71 18.80
CA GLU A 45 -3.99 1.94 17.91
C GLU A 45 -2.70 1.30 18.46
N LEU A 46 -1.91 0.69 17.58
CA LEU A 46 -0.54 0.27 17.84
C LEU A 46 0.42 1.31 17.22
N ILE A 47 1.18 1.98 18.06
CA ILE A 47 2.12 3.01 17.65
C ILE A 47 3.43 2.38 17.15
N CYS A 48 3.92 2.83 15.99
CA CYS A 48 5.20 2.39 15.40
C CYS A 48 5.32 0.87 15.26
N LYS A 49 4.24 0.18 14.91
CA LYS A 49 4.24 -1.27 14.75
C LYS A 49 5.07 -1.67 13.53
N GLN A 50 5.92 -2.67 13.72
CA GLN A 50 6.75 -3.26 12.67
C GLN A 50 6.64 -4.77 12.69
N TYR A 51 6.65 -5.38 11.50
CA TYR A 51 6.67 -6.82 11.32
C TYR A 51 7.47 -7.19 10.06
N CYS A 52 7.77 -8.47 9.92
CA CYS A 52 8.35 -9.03 8.71
C CYS A 52 7.53 -10.26 8.32
N LEU A 53 7.07 -10.30 7.08
CA LEU A 53 6.38 -11.45 6.48
C LEU A 53 7.34 -12.17 5.54
N THR A 54 7.64 -13.43 5.82
CA THR A 54 8.65 -14.21 5.09
C THR A 54 8.07 -15.12 4.02
N SER A 55 6.78 -15.40 4.09
CA SER A 55 6.04 -16.17 3.10
C SER A 55 4.54 -15.88 3.19
N LEU A 56 3.81 -16.15 2.11
CA LEU A 56 2.36 -15.93 2.03
C LEU A 56 1.67 -17.16 1.42
N PRO A 57 1.67 -18.32 2.12
CA PRO A 57 1.08 -19.55 1.60
C PRO A 57 -0.46 -19.55 1.60
N ASP A 58 -1.07 -18.66 2.36
CA ASP A 58 -2.51 -18.58 2.63
C ASP A 58 -3.08 -17.15 2.41
N PRO A 59 -2.91 -16.54 1.23
CA PRO A 59 -3.24 -15.13 1.00
C PRO A 59 -4.70 -14.80 1.28
N ASP A 60 -5.62 -15.76 1.16
CA ASP A 60 -7.05 -15.57 1.45
C ASP A 60 -7.31 -15.17 2.92
N LYS A 61 -6.40 -15.50 3.82
CA LYS A 61 -6.50 -15.12 5.24
C LYS A 61 -6.32 -13.64 5.49
N LEU A 62 -5.75 -12.89 4.54
CA LEU A 62 -5.68 -11.43 4.61
C LEU A 62 -7.05 -10.76 4.48
N PHE A 63 -8.01 -11.43 3.85
CA PHE A 63 -9.34 -10.89 3.52
C PHE A 63 -10.46 -11.39 4.45
N ILE A 64 -10.12 -11.96 5.60
CA ILE A 64 -11.10 -12.58 6.53
C ILE A 64 -12.12 -11.58 7.10
N TYR A 65 -11.78 -10.29 7.16
CA TYR A 65 -12.67 -9.25 7.66
C TYR A 65 -13.40 -8.51 6.54
N THR A 66 -12.81 -8.43 5.35
CA THR A 66 -13.28 -7.53 4.28
C THR A 66 -13.93 -8.26 3.12
N GLY A 67 -13.45 -9.47 2.77
CA GLY A 67 -13.89 -10.16 1.56
C GLY A 67 -13.48 -9.47 0.25
N THR A 68 -12.51 -8.56 0.28
CA THR A 68 -12.17 -7.62 -0.80
C THR A 68 -11.17 -8.16 -1.83
N LYS A 69 -10.88 -9.45 -1.86
CA LYS A 69 -9.85 -10.05 -2.72
C LYS A 69 -10.00 -9.70 -4.21
N ASP A 70 -11.24 -9.70 -4.73
CA ASP A 70 -11.49 -9.39 -6.14
C ASP A 70 -11.17 -7.93 -6.44
N TRP A 71 -11.51 -7.02 -5.52
CA TRP A 71 -11.12 -5.62 -5.59
C TRP A 71 -9.59 -5.47 -5.56
N ALA A 72 -8.91 -6.12 -4.63
CA ALA A 72 -7.46 -6.05 -4.50
C ALA A 72 -6.73 -6.56 -5.76
N ASN A 73 -7.25 -7.60 -6.41
CA ASN A 73 -6.73 -8.11 -7.67
C ASN A 73 -6.85 -7.08 -8.81
N GLU A 74 -7.98 -6.38 -8.92
CA GLU A 74 -8.16 -5.36 -9.95
C GLU A 74 -7.33 -4.11 -9.63
N GLU A 75 -7.31 -3.66 -8.40
CA GLU A 75 -6.46 -2.57 -7.92
C GLU A 75 -4.98 -2.85 -8.23
N PHE A 76 -4.52 -4.08 -8.02
CA PHE A 76 -3.14 -4.46 -8.36
C PHE A 76 -2.86 -4.32 -9.86
N LYS A 77 -3.76 -4.78 -10.73
CA LYS A 77 -3.62 -4.64 -12.19
C LYS A 77 -3.49 -3.17 -12.59
N GLU A 78 -4.30 -2.30 -11.97
CA GLU A 78 -4.22 -0.86 -12.22
C GLU A 78 -2.89 -0.27 -11.77
N ARG A 79 -2.40 -0.66 -10.58
CA ARG A 79 -1.10 -0.21 -10.03
C ARG A 79 0.08 -0.53 -10.93
N VAL A 80 0.05 -1.64 -11.65
CA VAL A 80 1.16 -2.08 -12.52
C VAL A 80 0.88 -1.92 -14.01
N SER A 81 -0.18 -1.20 -14.37
CA SER A 81 -0.66 -1.04 -15.75
C SER A 81 0.20 -0.13 -16.63
N GLY A 82 1.12 0.64 -16.04
CA GLY A 82 1.85 1.70 -16.74
C GLY A 82 1.00 2.96 -17.02
N LYS A 83 -0.24 3.02 -16.51
CA LYS A 83 -1.19 4.11 -16.77
C LYS A 83 -1.58 4.82 -15.48
N GLN A 84 -1.68 6.15 -15.55
CA GLN A 84 -2.18 6.99 -14.45
C GLN A 84 -3.71 6.99 -14.45
N LEU A 85 -4.30 5.90 -13.91
CA LEU A 85 -5.75 5.71 -13.88
C LEU A 85 -6.38 6.40 -12.66
N ASN A 86 -7.38 7.26 -12.90
CA ASN A 86 -8.21 7.87 -11.88
C ASN A 86 -9.61 8.19 -12.45
N PRO A 87 -10.68 7.53 -12.00
CA PRO A 87 -10.72 6.61 -10.85
C PRO A 87 -10.28 5.16 -11.14
N GLY A 88 -10.01 4.79 -12.40
CA GLY A 88 -9.85 3.41 -12.80
C GLY A 88 -11.18 2.64 -12.80
N LYS A 89 -11.14 1.33 -12.59
CA LYS A 89 -12.32 0.44 -12.54
C LYS A 89 -12.40 -0.39 -11.25
N ALA A 90 -11.31 -0.49 -10.50
CA ALA A 90 -11.27 -1.30 -9.28
C ALA A 90 -12.38 -0.91 -8.30
N TRP A 91 -12.67 0.38 -8.14
CA TRP A 91 -13.72 0.87 -7.24
C TRP A 91 -15.11 0.33 -7.57
N GLU A 92 -15.40 0.01 -8.84
CA GLU A 92 -16.70 -0.53 -9.30
C GLU A 92 -16.98 -1.95 -8.74
N ILE A 93 -15.94 -2.66 -8.31
CA ILE A 93 -16.06 -3.99 -7.68
C ILE A 93 -16.60 -3.87 -6.24
N ASN A 94 -16.25 -2.77 -5.55
CA ASN A 94 -16.74 -2.51 -4.19
C ASN A 94 -17.21 -1.04 -4.05
N PRO A 95 -18.28 -0.65 -4.76
CA PRO A 95 -18.73 0.74 -4.81
C PRO A 95 -19.18 1.26 -3.43
N GLY A 96 -19.76 0.40 -2.59
CA GLY A 96 -20.19 0.77 -1.24
C GLY A 96 -19.07 1.27 -0.34
N MET A 97 -17.82 0.89 -0.64
CA MET A 97 -16.64 1.35 0.10
C MET A 97 -16.03 2.62 -0.51
N TRP A 98 -16.05 2.75 -1.84
CA TRP A 98 -15.24 3.74 -2.54
C TRP A 98 -16.01 4.91 -3.13
N GLU A 99 -17.30 4.73 -3.46
CA GLU A 99 -18.08 5.74 -4.20
C GLU A 99 -18.16 7.07 -3.44
N GLU A 100 -18.23 7.05 -2.12
CA GLU A 100 -18.31 8.26 -1.28
C GLU A 100 -17.06 9.15 -1.34
N PHE A 101 -15.94 8.62 -1.85
CA PHE A 101 -14.67 9.35 -2.00
C PHE A 101 -14.46 9.92 -3.39
N LEU A 102 -15.36 9.66 -4.33
CA LEU A 102 -15.33 10.27 -5.64
C LEU A 102 -15.84 11.70 -5.56
N VAL A 103 -15.10 12.62 -6.16
CA VAL A 103 -15.44 14.04 -6.28
C VAL A 103 -15.76 14.38 -7.73
N GLU A 104 -16.75 15.26 -7.93
CA GLU A 104 -17.08 15.76 -9.25
C GLU A 104 -16.03 16.77 -9.71
N THR A 105 -15.53 16.60 -10.91
CA THR A 105 -14.59 17.51 -11.57
C THR A 105 -15.10 17.89 -12.97
N ALA A 106 -14.46 18.86 -13.61
CA ALA A 106 -14.78 19.23 -14.99
C ALA A 106 -14.56 18.08 -16.01
N GLU A 107 -13.74 17.10 -15.63
CA GLU A 107 -13.38 15.94 -16.47
C GLU A 107 -14.16 14.67 -16.08
N GLY A 108 -15.10 14.76 -15.13
CA GLY A 108 -15.87 13.66 -14.58
C GLY A 108 -15.52 13.35 -13.13
N ARG A 109 -16.03 12.22 -12.62
CA ARG A 109 -15.78 11.79 -11.23
C ARG A 109 -14.36 11.26 -11.08
N LYS A 110 -13.65 11.73 -10.07
CA LYS A 110 -12.28 11.32 -9.74
C LYS A 110 -12.09 11.17 -8.23
N PHE A 111 -11.10 10.39 -7.83
CA PHE A 111 -10.57 10.43 -6.47
C PHE A 111 -9.57 11.59 -6.30
N ASP A 112 -9.32 12.05 -5.09
CA ASP A 112 -8.26 13.02 -4.78
C ASP A 112 -6.88 12.51 -5.25
N TYR A 113 -6.67 11.20 -5.18
CA TYR A 113 -5.53 10.48 -5.73
C TYR A 113 -5.90 8.99 -5.93
N THR A 114 -5.13 8.30 -6.77
CA THR A 114 -5.09 6.83 -6.83
C THR A 114 -3.66 6.32 -6.69
N TYR A 115 -3.50 5.09 -6.25
CA TYR A 115 -2.16 4.45 -6.24
C TYR A 115 -1.67 4.18 -7.66
N ALA A 116 -2.56 3.94 -8.62
CA ALA A 116 -2.22 3.82 -10.04
C ALA A 116 -1.55 5.10 -10.57
N GLU A 117 -2.08 6.29 -10.24
CA GLU A 117 -1.43 7.57 -10.60
C GLU A 117 -0.05 7.72 -9.96
N ARG A 118 0.06 7.36 -8.67
CA ARG A 118 1.31 7.53 -7.91
C ARG A 118 2.44 6.61 -8.40
N ILE A 119 2.12 5.36 -8.67
CA ILE A 119 3.08 4.34 -9.12
C ILE A 119 3.46 4.53 -10.58
N ASN A 120 2.48 4.89 -11.43
CA ASN A 120 2.68 5.05 -12.87
C ASN A 120 2.93 6.50 -13.29
N ARG A 121 3.24 7.41 -12.36
CA ARG A 121 3.62 8.76 -12.74
C ARG A 121 4.91 8.74 -13.57
N LYS A 122 5.00 9.66 -14.52
CA LYS A 122 6.21 9.85 -15.31
C LYS A 122 7.27 10.59 -14.48
N ASN A 123 8.52 10.21 -14.65
CA ASN A 123 9.64 10.73 -13.85
C ASN A 123 10.36 11.83 -14.64
N GLY A 124 9.89 13.09 -14.48
CA GLY A 124 10.62 14.28 -14.96
C GLY A 124 10.35 14.70 -16.41
N PRO A 125 11.06 15.75 -16.89
CA PRO A 125 10.82 16.41 -18.15
C PRO A 125 11.44 15.70 -19.38
N TYR A 126 12.08 14.56 -19.18
CA TYR A 126 12.65 13.78 -20.27
C TYR A 126 11.58 12.83 -20.82
N ASP A 127 11.46 12.81 -22.14
CA ASP A 127 10.54 11.98 -22.95
C ASP A 127 10.84 10.45 -22.87
N ASP A 128 11.37 9.99 -21.76
CA ASP A 128 11.48 8.56 -21.49
C ASP A 128 10.08 8.07 -21.08
N ASP A 129 9.50 7.19 -21.86
CA ASP A 129 8.11 6.70 -21.71
C ASP A 129 7.88 5.87 -20.42
N GLY A 130 8.91 5.72 -19.60
CA GLY A 130 8.89 4.93 -18.37
C GLY A 130 8.17 5.61 -17.20
N THR A 131 7.57 4.77 -16.36
CA THR A 131 6.99 5.17 -15.07
C THR A 131 8.03 5.15 -13.96
N VAL A 132 7.72 5.71 -12.78
CA VAL A 132 8.60 5.59 -11.61
C VAL A 132 8.86 4.12 -11.26
N LEU A 133 7.87 3.24 -11.42
CA LEU A 133 8.05 1.80 -11.21
C LEU A 133 9.01 1.19 -12.21
N ASP A 134 8.93 1.58 -13.49
CA ASP A 134 9.87 1.11 -14.53
C ASP A 134 11.30 1.52 -14.23
N GLU A 135 11.50 2.75 -13.74
CA GLU A 135 12.83 3.24 -13.34
C GLU A 135 13.39 2.47 -12.13
N VAL A 136 12.55 2.12 -11.16
CA VAL A 136 12.96 1.25 -10.04
C VAL A 136 13.40 -0.12 -10.54
N ILE A 137 12.62 -0.75 -11.45
CA ILE A 137 12.96 -2.04 -12.04
C ILE A 137 14.27 -1.95 -12.86
N LYS A 138 14.43 -0.91 -13.66
CA LYS A 138 15.63 -0.65 -14.46
C LYS A 138 16.87 -0.51 -13.57
N LEU A 139 16.76 0.28 -12.49
CA LEU A 139 17.84 0.47 -11.52
C LEU A 139 18.25 -0.85 -10.87
N LEU A 140 17.29 -1.67 -10.41
CA LEU A 140 17.56 -2.98 -9.81
C LEU A 140 18.22 -3.96 -10.77
N LYS A 141 17.89 -3.89 -12.08
CA LYS A 141 18.56 -4.68 -13.13
C LYS A 141 19.98 -4.23 -13.39
N GLN A 142 20.25 -2.92 -13.35
CA GLN A 142 21.57 -2.34 -13.57
C GLN A 142 22.52 -2.57 -12.39
N ASP A 143 22.00 -2.47 -11.18
CA ASP A 143 22.76 -2.60 -9.94
C ASP A 143 21.92 -3.34 -8.89
N ASN A 144 22.13 -4.65 -8.78
CA ASN A 144 21.42 -5.47 -7.80
C ASN A 144 21.75 -5.10 -6.34
N ASP A 145 22.89 -4.44 -6.10
CA ASP A 145 23.32 -4.07 -4.75
C ASP A 145 22.91 -2.65 -4.36
N THR A 146 22.19 -1.97 -5.24
CA THR A 146 21.69 -0.61 -5.03
C THR A 146 20.92 -0.45 -3.72
N ARG A 147 20.98 0.75 -3.15
CA ARG A 147 20.16 1.21 -2.00
C ARG A 147 19.28 2.39 -2.39
N LYS A 148 19.10 2.63 -3.71
CA LYS A 148 18.39 3.79 -4.25
C LYS A 148 17.04 3.42 -4.85
N ALA A 149 16.67 2.13 -4.82
CA ALA A 149 15.46 1.62 -5.44
C ALA A 149 14.24 1.90 -4.53
N ILE A 150 13.80 3.15 -4.52
CA ILE A 150 12.66 3.63 -3.74
C ILE A 150 11.54 4.01 -4.68
N LEU A 151 10.33 3.50 -4.44
CA LEU A 151 9.09 3.90 -5.10
C LEU A 151 8.29 4.80 -4.14
N PRO A 152 8.39 6.13 -4.25
CA PRO A 152 7.66 7.03 -3.38
C PRO A 152 6.20 7.13 -3.82
N ILE A 153 5.29 7.04 -2.86
CA ILE A 153 3.85 7.22 -3.04
C ILE A 153 3.44 8.60 -2.54
N PHE A 154 3.76 8.91 -1.29
CA PHE A 154 3.59 10.25 -0.73
C PHE A 154 4.65 11.19 -1.29
N THR A 155 4.27 12.40 -1.62
CA THR A 155 5.15 13.42 -2.21
C THR A 155 5.09 14.71 -1.41
N ALA A 156 6.08 15.59 -1.60
CA ALA A 156 6.06 16.92 -0.97
C ALA A 156 4.80 17.72 -1.35
N GLY A 157 4.22 17.48 -2.53
CA GLY A 157 2.98 18.12 -2.94
C GLY A 157 1.77 17.77 -2.06
N ASP A 158 1.77 16.62 -1.42
CA ASP A 158 0.65 16.21 -0.55
C ASP A 158 0.58 17.05 0.74
N THR A 159 1.68 17.70 1.15
CA THR A 159 1.70 18.54 2.36
C THR A 159 0.81 19.77 2.26
N GLN A 160 0.48 20.22 1.04
CA GLN A 160 -0.46 21.33 0.84
C GLN A 160 -1.89 21.02 1.31
N TYR A 161 -2.22 19.72 1.49
CA TYR A 161 -3.54 19.23 1.89
C TYR A 161 -3.63 18.88 3.39
N TYR A 162 -2.68 19.32 4.21
CA TYR A 162 -2.73 19.12 5.66
C TYR A 162 -3.88 19.89 6.34
N ASP A 163 -4.48 20.85 5.64
CA ASP A 163 -5.70 21.53 6.03
C ASP A 163 -6.98 20.67 5.91
N GLY A 164 -6.85 19.45 5.32
CA GLY A 164 -7.96 18.54 5.12
C GLY A 164 -8.79 18.84 3.86
N SER A 165 -8.35 19.73 2.97
CA SER A 165 -9.05 20.05 1.72
C SER A 165 -9.12 18.88 0.74
N CYS A 166 -8.12 17.97 0.77
CA CYS A 166 -8.09 16.73 0.02
C CYS A 166 -7.56 15.57 0.88
N ARG A 167 -7.90 14.34 0.48
CA ARG A 167 -7.31 13.13 1.07
C ARG A 167 -5.86 13.00 0.63
N ILE A 168 -5.03 12.45 1.51
CA ILE A 168 -3.62 12.16 1.24
C ILE A 168 -3.32 10.67 1.44
N PRO A 169 -2.32 10.09 0.73
CA PRO A 169 -2.01 8.67 0.81
C PRO A 169 -1.63 8.21 2.22
N CYS A 170 -2.11 7.03 2.63
CA CYS A 170 -1.64 6.33 3.82
C CYS A 170 -0.27 5.70 3.59
N SER A 171 -0.02 5.20 2.39
CA SER A 171 1.27 4.67 1.95
C SER A 171 2.26 5.80 1.73
N MET A 172 3.49 5.63 2.24
CA MET A 172 4.56 6.61 2.09
C MET A 172 5.49 6.23 0.94
N TYR A 173 6.05 5.03 1.00
CA TYR A 173 6.97 4.52 -0.02
C TYR A 173 7.16 3.00 0.11
N TYR A 174 7.72 2.42 -0.95
CA TYR A 174 8.32 1.09 -0.95
C TYR A 174 9.82 1.22 -1.18
N ASP A 175 10.62 0.52 -0.38
CA ASP A 175 12.07 0.40 -0.54
C ASP A 175 12.41 -1.04 -0.95
N PHE A 176 13.14 -1.20 -2.06
CA PHE A 176 13.46 -2.48 -2.67
C PHE A 176 14.94 -2.79 -2.49
N LEU A 177 15.24 -3.95 -1.91
CA LEU A 177 16.60 -4.40 -1.67
C LEU A 177 16.79 -5.83 -2.17
N ILE A 178 17.73 -6.06 -3.08
CA ILE A 178 18.14 -7.41 -3.48
C ILE A 178 19.34 -7.80 -2.61
N ARG A 179 19.22 -8.94 -1.92
CA ARG A 179 20.32 -9.49 -1.12
C ARG A 179 20.37 -11.00 -1.26
N ASP A 180 21.59 -11.57 -1.14
CA ASP A 180 21.75 -13.02 -1.02
C ASP A 180 21.60 -13.40 0.46
N THR A 181 20.57 -14.21 0.72
CA THR A 181 20.24 -14.68 2.07
C THR A 181 20.72 -16.12 2.32
N GLY A 182 21.62 -16.63 1.46
CA GLY A 182 22.14 -18.01 1.54
C GLY A 182 21.37 -18.99 0.64
N ASN A 183 20.22 -18.56 0.09
CA ASN A 183 19.38 -19.33 -0.85
C ASN A 183 19.35 -18.69 -2.25
N GLY A 184 20.36 -17.87 -2.57
CA GLY A 184 20.44 -17.05 -3.77
C GLY A 184 19.85 -15.65 -3.56
N LYS A 185 19.93 -14.84 -4.62
CA LYS A 185 19.44 -13.46 -4.59
C LYS A 185 17.93 -13.41 -4.45
N GLN A 186 17.45 -12.63 -3.50
CA GLN A 186 16.03 -12.39 -3.23
C GLN A 186 15.76 -10.89 -3.17
N LEU A 187 14.60 -10.48 -3.71
CA LEU A 187 14.08 -9.12 -3.59
C LEU A 187 13.30 -9.01 -2.28
N ASN A 188 13.73 -8.12 -1.42
CA ASN A 188 13.03 -7.77 -0.19
C ASN A 188 12.40 -6.40 -0.35
N ILE A 189 11.24 -6.20 0.24
CA ILE A 189 10.53 -4.92 0.26
C ILE A 189 10.40 -4.44 1.70
N THR A 190 10.63 -3.15 1.94
CA THR A 190 10.11 -2.45 3.11
C THR A 190 8.98 -1.54 2.67
N TYR A 191 7.78 -1.79 3.18
CA TYR A 191 6.61 -0.95 2.92
C TYR A 191 6.33 -0.06 4.13
N HIS A 192 6.38 1.23 3.93
CA HIS A 192 6.10 2.21 4.98
C HIS A 192 4.73 2.86 4.81
N GLN A 193 3.92 2.75 5.85
CA GLN A 193 2.62 3.41 5.96
C GLN A 193 2.60 4.36 7.16
N ARG A 194 2.01 5.56 7.01
CA ARG A 194 1.77 6.49 8.13
C ARG A 194 0.58 6.07 8.99
N SER A 195 -0.33 5.28 8.42
CA SER A 195 -1.56 4.82 9.04
C SER A 195 -2.06 3.58 8.30
N ALA A 196 -2.62 2.62 9.02
CA ALA A 196 -3.27 1.43 8.46
C ALA A 196 -4.54 1.13 9.26
N ASP A 197 -5.65 0.88 8.57
CA ASP A 197 -6.90 0.39 9.16
C ASP A 197 -6.87 -1.14 9.16
N PHE A 198 -6.70 -1.74 10.35
CA PHE A 198 -6.53 -3.18 10.51
C PHE A 198 -7.74 -3.97 10.00
N VAL A 199 -8.94 -3.51 10.27
CA VAL A 199 -10.17 -4.23 9.89
C VAL A 199 -10.52 -3.97 8.42
N GLY A 200 -10.41 -2.72 7.95
CA GLY A 200 -10.89 -2.32 6.64
C GLY A 200 -9.90 -2.54 5.50
N HIS A 201 -8.58 -2.34 5.72
CA HIS A 201 -7.63 -2.24 4.60
C HIS A 201 -6.27 -2.90 4.83
N PHE A 202 -5.89 -3.23 6.07
CA PHE A 202 -4.56 -3.75 6.34
C PHE A 202 -4.25 -5.03 5.54
N GLY A 203 -5.21 -5.95 5.44
CA GLY A 203 -5.07 -7.16 4.66
C GLY A 203 -4.86 -6.88 3.17
N ASP A 204 -5.62 -5.93 2.62
CA ASP A 204 -5.45 -5.47 1.23
C ASP A 204 -4.06 -4.88 1.00
N ASP A 205 -3.60 -4.02 1.91
CA ASP A 205 -2.30 -3.36 1.81
C ASP A 205 -1.13 -4.37 1.83
N VAL A 206 -1.20 -5.37 2.72
CA VAL A 206 -0.21 -6.47 2.78
C VAL A 206 -0.21 -7.28 1.49
N TYR A 207 -1.41 -7.65 1.00
CA TYR A 207 -1.54 -8.40 -0.25
C TYR A 207 -0.97 -7.65 -1.44
N LEU A 208 -1.34 -6.37 -1.59
CA LEU A 208 -0.89 -5.52 -2.69
C LEU A 208 0.63 -5.28 -2.64
N ALA A 209 1.21 -5.13 -1.45
CA ALA A 209 2.65 -5.01 -1.29
C ALA A 209 3.38 -6.32 -1.64
N TRP A 210 2.82 -7.47 -1.24
CA TRP A 210 3.36 -8.79 -1.60
C TRP A 210 3.32 -9.02 -3.12
N CYS A 211 2.17 -8.76 -3.76
CA CYS A 211 2.04 -8.85 -5.21
C CYS A 211 3.02 -7.92 -5.95
N LEU A 212 3.27 -6.71 -5.41
CA LEU A 212 4.25 -5.79 -5.98
C LEU A 212 5.69 -6.35 -5.85
N MET A 213 6.02 -6.98 -4.74
CA MET A 213 7.31 -7.67 -4.56
C MET A 213 7.49 -8.78 -5.60
N GLU A 214 6.50 -9.65 -5.77
CA GLU A 214 6.54 -10.74 -6.76
C GLU A 214 6.67 -10.20 -8.19
N TYR A 215 5.89 -9.17 -8.52
CA TYR A 215 5.91 -8.52 -9.84
C TYR A 215 7.29 -7.92 -10.18
N VAL A 216 7.92 -7.23 -9.23
CA VAL A 216 9.25 -6.65 -9.43
C VAL A 216 10.32 -7.73 -9.46
N ALA A 217 10.25 -8.73 -8.56
CA ALA A 217 11.18 -9.84 -8.50
C ALA A 217 11.24 -10.63 -9.82
N GLU A 218 10.07 -10.95 -10.39
CA GLU A 218 9.95 -11.61 -11.70
C GLU A 218 10.64 -10.81 -12.80
N ARG A 219 10.41 -9.49 -12.86
CA ARG A 219 10.98 -8.61 -13.89
C ARG A 219 12.47 -8.41 -13.77
N VAL A 220 12.98 -8.47 -12.57
CA VAL A 220 14.43 -8.37 -12.29
C VAL A 220 15.13 -9.72 -12.43
N GLY A 221 14.40 -10.82 -12.38
CA GLY A 221 14.92 -12.19 -12.51
C GLY A 221 15.48 -12.75 -11.21
N VAL A 222 14.89 -12.38 -10.06
CA VAL A 222 15.25 -12.91 -8.74
C VAL A 222 14.02 -13.49 -8.05
N LYS A 223 14.21 -14.20 -6.94
CA LYS A 223 13.09 -14.70 -6.14
C LYS A 223 12.52 -13.60 -5.24
N PRO A 224 11.20 -13.63 -4.92
CA PRO A 224 10.68 -12.81 -3.83
C PRO A 224 11.31 -13.26 -2.50
N GLY A 225 11.52 -12.29 -1.61
CA GLY A 225 12.10 -12.46 -0.29
C GLY A 225 11.13 -12.07 0.82
N TYR A 226 11.45 -11.04 1.58
CA TYR A 226 10.71 -10.61 2.76
C TYR A 226 9.96 -9.29 2.50
N LEU A 227 8.77 -9.16 3.08
CA LEU A 227 8.00 -7.94 3.21
C LEU A 227 8.01 -7.47 4.67
#